data_250955e87b4e88476c1db3a8236f08fd
#
_entry.id   250955e87b4e88476c1db3a8236f08fd
#
_cell.length_a   1.000
_cell.length_b   1.000
_cell.length_c   1.000
_cell.angle_alpha   90.00
_cell.angle_beta   90.00
_cell.angle_gamma   90.00
#
_symmetry.space_group_name_H-M   'P 1'
#
loop_
_entity.id
_entity.type
_entity.pdbx_description
1 polymer ?
#
loop_
_entity_poly.entity_id
_entity_poly.type
_entity_poly.pdbx_seq_one_letter_code
_entity_poly.pdbx_strand_id
1 'polypeptide(L)'
;FIMWLGEKITDKGIGNGISLIIMIGIVARLPHALLAEVNARFQTASGSAIMLILELVLLFLVFMATIALVQAVRKVPVQYAKRIVGNKQYGGARQYIPLKVNTAGVMPIIFAQAIMFIPITIAGFSVTNASSFWQSFMSMTGFWYNFVFAFLIIVFTYFYTAITVQPTQMAEDMKRNNGFIPGVKPGKKTADYLDSIMSRITLPGSIFLAIVAIMPAFAQICGVSAEFSQFFGGTSLLILVCLLYTSPSPRDGATS
;
A
#
# COMPACT_ATOMS: atom_id res chain seq x y z
N PHE A 1 4.74 21.56 -15.40
CA PHE A 1 6.14 21.70 -14.95
C PHE A 1 6.60 20.50 -14.08
N ILE A 2 5.83 20.13 -13.06
CA ILE A 2 6.18 19.00 -12.16
C ILE A 2 6.27 17.67 -12.91
N MET A 3 5.34 17.39 -13.83
CA MET A 3 5.37 16.18 -14.67
C MET A 3 6.64 16.16 -15.54
N TRP A 4 6.97 17.28 -16.18
CA TRP A 4 8.18 17.40 -16.98
C TRP A 4 9.44 17.19 -16.16
N LEU A 5 9.49 17.73 -14.93
CA LEU A 5 10.59 17.49 -13.99
C LEU A 5 10.69 16.00 -13.61
N GLY A 6 9.54 15.34 -13.38
CA GLY A 6 9.48 13.91 -13.10
C GLY A 6 10.01 13.05 -14.26
N GLU A 7 9.65 13.38 -15.50
CA GLU A 7 10.17 12.71 -16.70
C GLU A 7 11.67 12.88 -16.83
N LYS A 8 12.19 14.08 -16.60
CA LYS A 8 13.65 14.36 -16.63
C LYS A 8 14.43 13.54 -15.59
N ILE A 9 13.86 13.33 -14.40
CA ILE A 9 14.48 12.50 -13.36
C ILE A 9 14.44 11.04 -13.78
N THR A 10 13.35 10.57 -14.37
CA THR A 10 13.21 9.20 -14.87
C THR A 10 14.21 8.92 -16.00
N ASP A 11 14.38 9.83 -16.93
CA ASP A 11 15.33 9.71 -18.05
C ASP A 11 16.79 9.60 -17.59
N LYS A 12 17.11 10.21 -16.45
CA LYS A 12 18.45 10.13 -15.84
C LYS A 12 18.70 8.86 -15.00
N GLY A 13 17.73 7.93 -14.96
CA GLY A 13 17.93 6.59 -14.41
C GLY A 13 17.74 6.44 -12.91
N ILE A 14 17.10 7.39 -12.23
CA ILE A 14 16.80 7.30 -10.78
C ILE A 14 15.39 6.70 -10.52
N GLY A 15 14.98 5.73 -11.33
CA GLY A 15 13.67 5.09 -11.17
C GLY A 15 12.50 5.97 -11.62
N ASN A 16 11.34 5.88 -10.95
CA ASN A 16 10.17 6.68 -11.30
C ASN A 16 10.26 8.08 -10.64
N GLY A 17 10.58 9.09 -11.45
CA GLY A 17 10.79 10.47 -10.98
C GLY A 17 9.55 11.10 -10.35
N ILE A 18 8.34 10.77 -10.81
CA ILE A 18 7.07 11.28 -10.25
C ILE A 18 6.90 10.75 -8.82
N SER A 19 7.16 9.47 -8.61
CA SER A 19 7.11 8.84 -7.29
C SER A 19 8.09 9.48 -6.31
N LEU A 20 9.29 9.79 -6.78
CA LEU A 20 10.31 10.43 -5.97
C LEU A 20 9.91 11.85 -5.56
N ILE A 21 9.30 12.62 -6.44
CA ILE A 21 8.78 13.98 -6.13
C ILE A 21 7.67 13.89 -5.07
N ILE A 22 6.74 12.95 -5.18
CA ILE A 22 5.68 12.74 -4.19
C ILE A 22 6.29 12.37 -2.83
N MET A 23 7.26 11.46 -2.81
CA MET A 23 7.97 11.06 -1.59
C MET A 23 8.66 12.25 -0.91
N ILE A 24 9.37 13.07 -1.66
CA ILE A 24 10.04 14.27 -1.12
C ILE A 24 9.00 15.24 -0.54
N GLY A 25 7.87 15.45 -1.23
CA GLY A 25 6.79 16.30 -0.75
C GLY A 25 6.21 15.85 0.59
N ILE A 26 6.09 14.55 0.81
CA ILE A 26 5.61 13.98 2.07
C ILE A 26 6.67 14.12 3.17
N VAL A 27 7.94 13.79 2.88
CA VAL A 27 9.03 13.86 3.84
C VAL A 27 9.31 15.31 4.26
N ALA A 28 9.17 16.27 3.36
CA ALA A 28 9.36 17.69 3.67
C ALA A 28 8.36 18.24 4.73
N ARG A 29 7.19 17.64 4.84
CA ARG A 29 6.19 18.01 5.85
C ARG A 29 6.48 17.43 7.24
N LEU A 30 7.26 16.36 7.33
CA LEU A 30 7.52 15.63 8.57
C LEU A 30 8.22 16.49 9.63
N PRO A 31 9.28 17.27 9.35
CA PRO A 31 9.91 18.12 10.35
C PRO A 31 8.95 19.17 10.93
N HIS A 32 8.12 19.77 10.08
CA HIS A 32 7.15 20.77 10.50
C HIS A 32 6.08 20.17 11.42
N ALA A 33 5.55 19.03 11.06
CA ALA A 33 4.57 18.29 11.88
C ALA A 33 5.16 17.85 13.23
N LEU A 34 6.42 17.41 13.26
CA LEU A 34 7.11 17.06 14.50
C LEU A 34 7.29 18.27 15.41
N LEU A 35 7.73 19.40 14.86
CA LEU A 35 7.89 20.63 15.63
C LEU A 35 6.56 21.12 16.19
N ALA A 36 5.49 21.05 15.39
CA ALA A 36 4.14 21.40 15.84
C ALA A 36 3.68 20.53 17.02
N GLU A 37 3.90 19.21 16.94
CA GLU A 37 3.56 18.27 18.01
C GLU A 37 4.38 18.52 19.28
N VAL A 38 5.69 18.68 19.15
CA VAL A 38 6.60 18.98 20.27
C VAL A 38 6.14 20.25 20.97
N ASN A 39 5.89 21.32 20.23
CA ASN A 39 5.42 22.60 20.79
C ASN A 39 4.07 22.47 21.48
N ALA A 40 3.11 21.75 20.87
CA ALA A 40 1.80 21.50 21.46
C ALA A 40 1.91 20.73 22.82
N ARG A 41 2.82 19.78 22.89
CA ARG A 41 3.03 18.96 24.09
C ARG A 41 3.80 19.71 25.20
N PHE A 42 4.77 20.54 24.84
CA PHE A 42 5.49 21.33 25.84
C PHE A 42 4.66 22.46 26.44
N GLN A 43 3.64 22.95 25.73
CA GLN A 43 2.70 23.95 26.27
C GLN A 43 1.68 23.37 27.25
N THR A 44 1.45 22.06 27.20
CA THR A 44 0.51 21.37 28.08
C THR A 44 1.27 20.81 29.31
N ALA A 45 1.12 21.44 30.45
CA ALA A 45 1.99 21.31 31.64
C ALA A 45 1.99 19.95 32.40
N SER A 46 1.29 18.91 31.95
CA SER A 46 1.25 17.65 32.70
C SER A 46 1.49 16.40 31.84
N GLY A 47 2.64 15.80 32.03
CA GLY A 47 2.94 14.46 31.53
C GLY A 47 3.31 14.36 30.04
N SER A 48 3.61 15.45 29.41
CA SER A 48 3.76 15.58 27.94
C SER A 48 4.95 14.80 27.34
N ALA A 49 6.05 14.67 28.03
CA ALA A 49 7.24 13.98 27.50
C ALA A 49 7.02 12.47 27.37
N ILE A 50 6.32 11.85 28.31
CA ILE A 50 6.03 10.39 28.28
C ILE A 50 5.05 10.09 27.13
N MET A 51 4.04 10.94 26.93
CA MET A 51 3.08 10.80 25.83
C MET A 51 3.77 10.95 24.46
N LEU A 52 4.68 11.90 24.32
CA LEU A 52 5.44 12.10 23.09
C LEU A 52 6.32 10.88 22.76
N ILE A 53 6.97 10.30 23.76
CA ILE A 53 7.76 9.06 23.56
C ILE A 53 6.84 7.90 23.14
N LEU A 54 5.68 7.78 23.77
CA LEU A 54 4.70 6.74 23.44
C LEU A 54 4.21 6.89 21.99
N GLU A 55 3.92 8.11 21.55
CA GLU A 55 3.52 8.42 20.18
C GLU A 55 4.61 8.05 19.17
N LEU A 56 5.87 8.38 19.45
CA LEU A 56 6.99 8.02 18.59
C LEU A 56 7.20 6.52 18.50
N VAL A 57 7.08 5.79 19.61
CA VAL A 57 7.16 4.33 19.61
C VAL A 57 6.02 3.71 18.81
N LEU A 58 4.81 4.21 18.98
CA LEU A 58 3.64 3.74 18.24
C LEU A 58 3.79 4.02 16.74
N LEU A 59 4.26 5.21 16.36
CA LEU A 59 4.57 5.57 14.98
C LEU A 59 5.59 4.59 14.38
N PHE A 60 6.67 4.32 15.08
CA PHE A 60 7.69 3.38 14.63
C PHE A 60 7.12 1.97 14.43
N LEU A 61 6.24 1.52 15.33
CA LEU A 61 5.58 0.23 15.22
C LEU A 61 4.66 0.15 14.01
N VAL A 62 3.90 1.21 13.71
CA VAL A 62 3.06 1.29 12.52
C VAL A 62 3.90 1.27 11.24
N PHE A 63 5.03 1.98 11.20
CA PHE A 63 5.98 1.91 10.09
C PHE A 63 6.49 0.48 9.86
N MET A 64 6.92 -0.19 10.91
CA MET A 64 7.40 -1.58 10.82
C MET A 64 6.32 -2.53 10.30
N ALA A 65 5.09 -2.39 10.78
CA ALA A 65 3.96 -3.20 10.32
C ALA A 65 3.64 -2.94 8.85
N THR A 66 3.70 -1.69 8.40
CA THR A 66 3.45 -1.31 7.01
C THR A 66 4.54 -1.85 6.07
N ILE A 67 5.80 -1.77 6.49
CA ILE A 67 6.93 -2.34 5.73
C ILE A 67 6.78 -3.87 5.63
N ALA A 68 6.42 -4.54 6.73
CA ALA A 68 6.17 -5.98 6.72
C ALA A 68 5.07 -6.38 5.74
N LEU A 69 3.98 -5.60 5.67
CA LEU A 69 2.91 -5.82 4.70
C LEU A 69 3.40 -5.68 3.25
N VAL A 70 4.14 -4.61 2.96
CA VAL A 70 4.63 -4.34 1.58
C VAL A 70 5.64 -5.39 1.15
N GLN A 71 6.46 -5.90 2.06
CA GLN A 71 7.42 -6.98 1.81
C GLN A 71 6.79 -8.38 1.80
N ALA A 72 5.56 -8.53 2.27
CA ALA A 72 4.89 -9.81 2.35
C ALA A 72 4.68 -10.41 0.96
N VAL A 73 5.28 -11.57 0.74
CA VAL A 73 5.26 -12.29 -0.54
C VAL A 73 4.95 -13.76 -0.27
N ARG A 74 3.98 -14.31 -1.00
CA ARG A 74 3.74 -15.75 -1.00
C ARG A 74 4.51 -16.40 -2.15
N LYS A 75 5.38 -17.33 -1.82
CA LYS A 75 6.15 -18.10 -2.80
C LYS A 75 5.36 -19.33 -3.25
N VAL A 76 5.07 -19.42 -4.54
CA VAL A 76 4.43 -20.59 -5.14
C VAL A 76 5.51 -21.42 -5.82
N PRO A 77 5.66 -22.71 -5.47
CA PRO A 77 6.66 -23.56 -6.10
C PRO A 77 6.27 -23.88 -7.55
N VAL A 78 7.21 -23.67 -8.45
CA VAL A 78 7.09 -24.00 -9.87
C VAL A 78 8.25 -24.92 -10.25
N GLN A 79 7.94 -25.96 -10.98
CA GLN A 79 8.92 -26.90 -11.49
C GLN A 79 9.03 -26.76 -13.00
N TYR A 80 10.24 -26.53 -13.50
CA TYR A 80 10.51 -26.49 -14.93
C TYR A 80 10.95 -27.89 -15.41
N ALA A 81 10.54 -28.26 -16.62
CA ALA A 81 10.94 -29.51 -17.23
C ALA A 81 12.47 -29.53 -17.44
N LYS A 82 13.08 -30.65 -17.14
CA LYS A 82 14.51 -30.85 -17.38
C LYS A 82 14.77 -30.88 -18.89
N ARG A 83 15.64 -30.02 -19.37
CA ARG A 83 16.17 -30.11 -20.74
C ARG A 83 17.51 -30.85 -20.72
N ILE A 84 17.58 -31.93 -21.47
CA ILE A 84 18.82 -32.69 -21.70
C ILE A 84 19.38 -32.20 -23.03
N VAL A 85 20.55 -31.53 -22.99
CA VAL A 85 21.29 -31.14 -24.19
C VAL A 85 22.64 -31.87 -24.14
N GLY A 86 22.75 -32.94 -24.93
CA GLY A 86 23.89 -33.81 -24.91
C GLY A 86 24.00 -34.60 -23.60
N ASN A 87 25.18 -34.65 -23.01
CA ASN A 87 25.45 -35.39 -21.76
C ASN A 87 25.28 -34.55 -20.49
N LYS A 88 24.78 -33.29 -20.61
CA LYS A 88 24.56 -32.38 -19.48
C LYS A 88 23.06 -32.14 -19.28
N GLN A 89 22.58 -32.33 -18.05
CA GLN A 89 21.23 -32.00 -17.64
C GLN A 89 21.18 -30.52 -17.24
N TYR A 90 20.40 -29.73 -17.97
CA TYR A 90 20.07 -28.35 -17.63
C TYR A 90 18.64 -28.26 -17.17
N GLY A 91 18.40 -27.60 -16.04
CA GLY A 91 17.06 -27.38 -15.47
C GLY A 91 16.67 -28.40 -14.40
N GLY A 92 15.45 -28.34 -13.92
CA GLY A 92 14.94 -29.18 -12.83
C GLY A 92 15.09 -28.56 -11.45
N ALA A 93 15.61 -27.33 -11.33
CA ALA A 93 15.58 -26.59 -10.10
C ALA A 93 14.14 -26.13 -9.79
N ARG A 94 13.71 -26.29 -8.55
CA ARG A 94 12.45 -25.71 -8.07
C ARG A 94 12.64 -24.19 -8.01
N GLN A 95 11.89 -23.48 -8.82
CA GLN A 95 11.82 -22.03 -8.74
C GLN A 95 10.51 -21.64 -8.03
N TYR A 96 10.51 -20.46 -7.40
CA TYR A 96 9.36 -19.95 -6.71
C TYR A 96 8.88 -18.67 -7.41
N ILE A 97 7.60 -18.61 -7.71
CA ILE A 97 6.97 -17.36 -8.19
C ILE A 97 6.56 -16.55 -6.96
N PRO A 98 7.12 -15.34 -6.78
CA PRO A 98 6.70 -14.47 -5.69
C PRO A 98 5.37 -13.81 -6.02
N LEU A 99 4.33 -14.09 -5.23
CA LEU A 99 3.04 -13.39 -5.29
C LEU A 99 2.99 -12.36 -4.15
N LYS A 100 2.99 -11.09 -4.48
CA LYS A 100 2.91 -10.01 -3.49
C LYS A 100 1.51 -9.98 -2.86
N VAL A 101 1.45 -9.85 -1.54
CA VAL A 101 0.19 -9.70 -0.80
C VAL A 101 -0.48 -8.37 -1.13
N ASN A 102 0.31 -7.31 -1.31
CA ASN A 102 -0.17 -5.99 -1.70
C ASN A 102 0.23 -5.66 -3.15
N THR A 103 -0.36 -6.34 -4.11
CA THR A 103 -0.14 -6.09 -5.55
C THR A 103 -0.75 -4.78 -6.04
N ALA A 104 -1.86 -4.37 -5.43
CA ALA A 104 -2.55 -3.14 -5.79
C ALA A 104 -1.79 -1.87 -5.37
N GLY A 105 -0.84 -1.97 -4.41
CA GLY A 105 -0.05 -0.84 -3.94
C GLY A 105 -0.88 0.21 -3.22
N VAL A 106 -0.68 1.47 -3.55
CA VAL A 106 -1.34 2.64 -2.93
C VAL A 106 -2.61 3.05 -3.67
N MET A 107 -2.81 2.60 -4.89
CA MET A 107 -3.92 3.04 -5.77
C MET A 107 -5.30 2.88 -5.15
N PRO A 108 -5.65 1.77 -4.45
CA PRO A 108 -6.96 1.63 -3.81
C PRO A 108 -7.27 2.74 -2.82
N ILE A 109 -6.28 3.17 -2.05
CA ILE A 109 -6.45 4.22 -1.04
C ILE A 109 -6.66 5.58 -1.70
N ILE A 110 -5.90 5.89 -2.74
CA ILE A 110 -6.04 7.14 -3.50
C ILE A 110 -7.44 7.24 -4.09
N PHE A 111 -7.94 6.16 -4.72
CA PHE A 111 -9.30 6.16 -5.27
C PHE A 111 -10.39 6.23 -4.21
N ALA A 112 -10.23 5.53 -3.10
CA ALA A 112 -11.16 5.61 -1.97
C ALA A 112 -11.24 7.04 -1.42
N GLN A 113 -10.11 7.72 -1.27
CA GLN A 113 -10.09 9.14 -0.87
C GLN A 113 -10.76 10.05 -1.89
N ALA A 114 -10.51 9.84 -3.17
CA ALA A 114 -11.14 10.64 -4.23
C ALA A 114 -12.67 10.51 -4.21
N ILE A 115 -13.19 9.31 -3.99
CA ILE A 115 -14.63 9.06 -3.89
C ILE A 115 -15.20 9.67 -2.61
N MET A 116 -14.50 9.57 -1.48
CA MET A 116 -14.94 10.17 -0.22
C MET A 116 -14.95 11.70 -0.26
N PHE A 117 -14.16 12.31 -1.14
CA PHE A 117 -14.18 13.75 -1.34
C PHE A 117 -15.50 14.26 -1.94
N ILE A 118 -16.18 13.45 -2.76
CA ILE A 118 -17.45 13.81 -3.41
C ILE A 118 -18.55 14.12 -2.39
N PRO A 119 -18.91 13.23 -1.43
CA PRO A 119 -19.92 13.51 -0.42
C PRO A 119 -19.59 14.72 0.45
N ILE A 120 -18.32 14.88 0.81
CA ILE A 120 -17.83 16.01 1.61
C ILE A 120 -18.07 17.33 0.87
N THR A 121 -17.77 17.38 -0.43
CA THR A 121 -17.99 18.58 -1.25
C THR A 121 -19.47 18.91 -1.38
N ILE A 122 -20.32 17.91 -1.63
CA ILE A 122 -21.79 18.11 -1.73
C ILE A 122 -22.35 18.60 -0.38
N ALA A 123 -21.92 18.00 0.72
CA ALA A 123 -22.35 18.43 2.06
C ALA A 123 -21.90 19.87 2.37
N GLY A 124 -20.74 20.30 1.89
CA GLY A 124 -20.24 21.67 2.01
C GLY A 124 -21.12 22.73 1.33
N PHE A 125 -21.81 22.37 0.25
CA PHE A 125 -22.77 23.25 -0.44
C PHE A 125 -24.15 23.30 0.26
N SER A 126 -24.49 22.31 1.09
CA SER A 126 -25.81 22.19 1.77
C SER A 126 -25.80 22.66 3.23
N VAL A 127 -25.00 23.65 3.57
CA VAL A 127 -24.67 24.07 4.96
C VAL A 127 -25.87 24.48 5.82
N THR A 128 -27.03 24.81 5.24
CA THR A 128 -28.15 25.41 6.01
C THR A 128 -29.05 24.41 6.74
N ASN A 129 -29.05 23.12 6.37
CA ASN A 129 -29.93 22.11 6.99
C ASN A 129 -29.31 20.70 7.03
N ALA A 130 -28.00 20.60 7.27
CA ALA A 130 -27.35 19.29 7.37
C ALA A 130 -27.87 18.55 8.61
N SER A 131 -28.52 17.39 8.40
CA SER A 131 -28.91 16.49 9.47
C SER A 131 -27.66 16.01 10.23
N SER A 132 -27.82 15.57 11.47
CA SER A 132 -26.71 15.07 12.31
C SER A 132 -25.90 13.95 11.65
N PHE A 133 -26.53 13.20 10.75
CA PHE A 133 -25.87 12.16 9.94
C PHE A 133 -24.80 12.75 8.99
N TRP A 134 -25.11 13.82 8.28
CA TRP A 134 -24.17 14.50 7.39
C TRP A 134 -23.01 15.15 8.14
N GLN A 135 -23.26 15.67 9.32
CA GLN A 135 -22.21 16.22 10.18
C GLN A 135 -21.24 15.14 10.64
N SER A 136 -21.75 13.96 11.02
CA SER A 136 -20.91 12.80 11.35
C SER A 136 -20.11 12.29 10.16
N PHE A 137 -20.63 12.44 8.94
CA PHE A 137 -19.95 12.04 7.71
C PHE A 137 -18.87 13.05 7.28
N MET A 138 -19.03 14.32 7.64
CA MET A 138 -18.02 15.36 7.37
C MET A 138 -16.81 15.29 8.31
N SER A 139 -16.98 14.73 9.50
CA SER A 139 -15.88 14.61 10.45
C SER A 139 -14.96 13.42 10.09
N MET A 140 -13.68 13.68 9.85
CA MET A 140 -12.69 12.64 9.56
C MET A 140 -12.53 11.62 10.71
N THR A 141 -12.92 11.98 11.91
CA THR A 141 -12.94 11.12 13.10
C THR A 141 -14.25 10.36 13.28
N GLY A 142 -15.26 10.64 12.45
CA GLY A 142 -16.58 10.02 12.51
C GLY A 142 -16.53 8.52 12.20
N PHE A 143 -17.29 7.73 12.97
CA PHE A 143 -17.38 6.28 12.76
C PHE A 143 -17.85 5.93 11.33
N TRP A 144 -18.91 6.60 10.86
CA TRP A 144 -19.47 6.36 9.52
C TRP A 144 -18.50 6.67 8.39
N TYR A 145 -17.75 7.77 8.53
CA TYR A 145 -16.71 8.13 7.57
C TYR A 145 -15.66 7.02 7.46
N ASN A 146 -15.11 6.59 8.58
CA ASN A 146 -14.06 5.57 8.61
C ASN A 146 -14.57 4.20 8.15
N PHE A 147 -15.80 3.85 8.49
CA PHE A 147 -16.40 2.59 8.05
C PHE A 147 -16.56 2.52 6.53
N VAL A 148 -17.13 3.55 5.92
CA VAL A 148 -17.31 3.62 4.46
C VAL A 148 -15.95 3.69 3.76
N PHE A 149 -15.00 4.41 4.31
CA PHE A 149 -13.64 4.51 3.79
C PHE A 149 -12.93 3.15 3.80
N ALA A 150 -12.99 2.42 4.89
CA ALA A 150 -12.45 1.06 4.98
C ALA A 150 -13.10 0.09 3.97
N PHE A 151 -14.42 0.14 3.87
CA PHE A 151 -15.16 -0.67 2.90
C PHE A 151 -14.74 -0.38 1.46
N LEU A 152 -14.64 0.89 1.09
CA LEU A 152 -14.16 1.30 -0.24
C LEU A 152 -12.74 0.82 -0.52
N ILE A 153 -11.84 0.91 0.47
CA ILE A 153 -10.46 0.42 0.31
C ILE A 153 -10.46 -1.08 0.03
N ILE A 154 -11.24 -1.87 0.74
CA ILE A 154 -11.32 -3.33 0.52
C ILE A 154 -11.84 -3.62 -0.89
N VAL A 155 -12.93 -2.99 -1.31
CA VAL A 155 -13.52 -3.18 -2.64
C VAL A 155 -12.52 -2.80 -3.74
N PHE A 156 -11.89 -1.65 -3.64
CA PHE A 156 -10.91 -1.21 -4.62
C PHE A 156 -9.64 -2.05 -4.64
N THR A 157 -9.21 -2.57 -3.50
CA THR A 157 -8.08 -3.50 -3.44
C THR A 157 -8.36 -4.76 -4.24
N TYR A 158 -9.55 -5.35 -4.10
CA TYR A 158 -9.96 -6.50 -4.91
C TYR A 158 -10.05 -6.15 -6.39
N PHE A 159 -10.65 -5.03 -6.71
CA PHE A 159 -10.80 -4.56 -8.09
C PHE A 159 -9.44 -4.34 -8.77
N TYR A 160 -8.51 -3.64 -8.11
CA TYR A 160 -7.18 -3.41 -8.64
C TYR A 160 -6.34 -4.67 -8.73
N THR A 161 -6.46 -5.56 -7.76
CA THR A 161 -5.76 -6.86 -7.82
C THR A 161 -6.25 -7.69 -9.00
N ALA A 162 -7.55 -7.70 -9.27
CA ALA A 162 -8.13 -8.40 -10.42
C ALA A 162 -7.65 -7.84 -11.76
N ILE A 163 -7.42 -6.53 -11.85
CA ILE A 163 -6.91 -5.89 -13.07
C ILE A 163 -5.40 -6.08 -13.23
N THR A 164 -4.64 -5.90 -12.15
CA THR A 164 -3.17 -5.89 -12.20
C THR A 164 -2.60 -7.29 -12.36
N VAL A 165 -3.21 -8.27 -11.72
CA VAL A 165 -2.79 -9.67 -11.81
C VAL A 165 -3.72 -10.39 -12.79
N GLN A 166 -3.15 -10.89 -13.87
CA GLN A 166 -3.87 -11.68 -14.88
C GLN A 166 -3.40 -13.14 -14.76
N PRO A 167 -4.11 -13.99 -13.99
CA PRO A 167 -3.69 -15.38 -13.76
C PRO A 167 -3.62 -16.20 -15.05
N THR A 168 -4.46 -15.87 -16.03
CA THR A 168 -4.48 -16.51 -17.34
C THR A 168 -3.19 -16.30 -18.11
N GLN A 169 -2.69 -15.07 -18.18
CA GLN A 169 -1.42 -14.75 -18.84
C GLN A 169 -0.24 -15.41 -18.11
N MET A 170 -0.23 -15.36 -16.78
CA MET A 170 0.80 -16.05 -15.98
C MET A 170 0.83 -17.56 -16.25
N ALA A 171 -0.34 -18.19 -16.34
CA ALA A 171 -0.46 -19.62 -16.64
C ALA A 171 0.01 -19.96 -18.07
N GLU A 172 -0.29 -19.09 -19.05
CA GLU A 172 0.20 -19.26 -20.43
C GLU A 172 1.69 -19.08 -20.54
N ASP A 173 2.27 -18.08 -19.89
CA ASP A 173 3.71 -17.86 -19.87
C ASP A 173 4.45 -19.02 -19.22
N MET A 174 3.91 -19.56 -18.13
CA MET A 174 4.42 -20.77 -17.51
C MET A 174 4.36 -21.95 -18.49
N LYS A 175 3.26 -22.13 -19.22
CA LYS A 175 3.11 -23.20 -20.22
C LYS A 175 4.10 -23.03 -21.36
N ARG A 176 4.31 -21.81 -21.84
CA ARG A 176 5.31 -21.52 -22.91
C ARG A 176 6.73 -21.85 -22.46
N ASN A 177 7.04 -21.60 -21.21
CA ASN A 177 8.36 -21.89 -20.62
C ASN A 177 8.50 -23.32 -20.09
N ASN A 178 7.55 -24.22 -20.40
CA ASN A 178 7.51 -25.60 -19.92
C ASN A 178 7.56 -25.70 -18.38
N GLY A 179 7.03 -24.68 -17.68
CA GLY A 179 6.87 -24.67 -16.24
C GLY A 179 5.51 -25.28 -15.84
N PHE A 180 5.48 -25.99 -14.72
CA PHE A 180 4.23 -26.49 -14.15
C PHE A 180 4.26 -26.40 -12.63
N ILE A 181 3.09 -26.29 -12.03
CA ILE A 181 2.93 -26.36 -10.57
C ILE A 181 2.73 -27.82 -10.20
N PRO A 182 3.51 -28.37 -9.26
CA PRO A 182 3.31 -29.78 -8.82
C PRO A 182 1.88 -30.00 -8.32
N GLY A 183 1.20 -31.01 -8.88
CA GLY A 183 -0.17 -31.36 -8.52
C GLY A 183 -1.28 -30.63 -9.29
N VAL A 184 -0.95 -29.68 -10.19
CA VAL A 184 -1.94 -28.94 -10.99
C VAL A 184 -1.66 -29.14 -12.47
N LYS A 185 -2.71 -29.47 -13.25
CA LYS A 185 -2.56 -29.62 -14.71
C LYS A 185 -2.25 -28.25 -15.34
N PRO A 186 -1.25 -28.15 -16.26
CA PRO A 186 -0.90 -26.92 -16.94
C PRO A 186 -2.08 -26.39 -17.79
N GLY A 187 -2.22 -25.06 -17.84
CA GLY A 187 -3.26 -24.38 -18.58
C GLY A 187 -4.34 -23.77 -17.68
N LYS A 188 -5.61 -23.91 -18.04
CA LYS A 188 -6.73 -23.28 -17.33
C LYS A 188 -6.79 -23.59 -15.83
N LYS A 189 -6.51 -24.85 -15.44
CA LYS A 189 -6.48 -25.24 -14.02
C LYS A 189 -5.38 -24.55 -13.23
N THR A 190 -4.26 -24.24 -13.86
CA THR A 190 -3.19 -23.43 -13.24
C THR A 190 -3.64 -21.98 -13.05
N ALA A 191 -4.36 -21.39 -14.01
CA ALA A 191 -4.94 -20.07 -13.87
C ALA A 191 -5.95 -20.01 -12.72
N ASP A 192 -6.86 -20.97 -12.65
CA ASP A 192 -7.87 -21.06 -11.57
C ASP A 192 -7.20 -21.24 -10.19
N TYR A 193 -6.13 -22.00 -10.11
CA TYR A 193 -5.37 -22.19 -8.88
C TYR A 193 -4.67 -20.89 -8.43
N LEU A 194 -4.03 -20.18 -9.37
CA LEU A 194 -3.38 -18.89 -9.09
C LEU A 194 -4.41 -17.84 -8.66
N ASP A 195 -5.56 -17.78 -9.33
CA ASP A 195 -6.65 -16.88 -8.98
C ASP A 195 -7.19 -17.14 -7.57
N SER A 196 -7.39 -18.40 -7.22
CA SER A 196 -7.80 -18.80 -5.86
C SER A 196 -6.77 -18.38 -4.80
N ILE A 197 -5.48 -18.54 -5.07
CA ILE A 197 -4.42 -18.09 -4.16
C ILE A 197 -4.43 -16.57 -4.03
N MET A 198 -4.52 -15.84 -5.13
CA MET A 198 -4.53 -14.38 -5.13
C MET A 198 -5.72 -13.83 -4.35
N SER A 199 -6.91 -14.38 -4.52
CA SER A 199 -8.10 -13.97 -3.77
C SER A 199 -7.93 -14.17 -2.26
N ARG A 200 -7.34 -15.31 -1.85
CA ARG A 200 -7.08 -15.60 -0.43
C ARG A 200 -6.01 -14.72 0.18
N ILE A 201 -5.01 -14.31 -0.59
CA ILE A 201 -3.94 -13.42 -0.12
C ILE A 201 -4.44 -11.97 -0.06
N THR A 202 -5.28 -11.56 -1.01
CA THR A 202 -5.78 -10.19 -1.09
C THR A 202 -6.67 -9.84 0.09
N LEU A 203 -7.44 -10.77 0.63
CA LEU A 203 -8.33 -10.52 1.76
C LEU A 203 -7.60 -10.00 3.00
N PRO A 204 -6.62 -10.71 3.59
CA PRO A 204 -5.87 -10.18 4.74
C PRO A 204 -5.08 -8.92 4.39
N GLY A 205 -4.55 -8.80 3.18
CA GLY A 205 -3.87 -7.61 2.70
C GLY A 205 -4.78 -6.39 2.67
N SER A 206 -6.00 -6.52 2.16
CA SER A 206 -6.98 -5.43 2.09
C SER A 206 -7.47 -4.99 3.47
N ILE A 207 -7.70 -5.94 4.38
CA ILE A 207 -8.11 -5.63 5.75
C ILE A 207 -7.01 -4.86 6.48
N PHE A 208 -5.76 -5.30 6.35
CA PHE A 208 -4.64 -4.60 6.95
C PHE A 208 -4.46 -3.20 6.38
N LEU A 209 -4.60 -3.05 5.07
CA LEU A 209 -4.54 -1.77 4.38
C LEU A 209 -5.63 -0.81 4.91
N ALA A 210 -6.86 -1.31 5.09
CA ALA A 210 -7.97 -0.56 5.66
C ALA A 210 -7.68 -0.12 7.11
N ILE A 211 -7.12 -1.00 7.94
CA ILE A 211 -6.74 -0.68 9.32
C ILE A 211 -5.70 0.44 9.34
N VAL A 212 -4.64 0.34 8.53
CA VAL A 212 -3.60 1.38 8.44
C VAL A 212 -4.18 2.71 7.95
N ALA A 213 -5.12 2.68 7.03
CA ALA A 213 -5.77 3.89 6.52
C ALA A 213 -6.65 4.60 7.56
N ILE A 214 -7.19 3.86 8.55
CA ILE A 214 -8.01 4.41 9.63
C ILE A 214 -7.15 4.89 10.81
N MET A 215 -5.91 4.46 10.93
CA MET A 215 -5.02 4.81 12.04
C MET A 215 -4.93 6.33 12.33
N PRO A 216 -4.92 7.25 11.35
CA PRO A 216 -4.93 8.69 11.62
C PRO A 216 -6.12 9.14 12.45
N ALA A 217 -7.31 8.59 12.21
CA ALA A 217 -8.51 8.91 12.97
C ALA A 217 -8.37 8.46 14.44
N PHE A 218 -7.85 7.27 14.68
CA PHE A 218 -7.58 6.79 16.04
C PHE A 218 -6.51 7.63 16.74
N ALA A 219 -5.45 8.03 16.05
CA ALA A 219 -4.43 8.91 16.60
C ALA A 219 -5.00 10.25 17.04
N GLN A 220 -5.88 10.85 16.25
CA GLN A 220 -6.57 12.11 16.60
C GLN A 220 -7.47 11.95 17.83
N ILE A 221 -8.19 10.85 17.96
CA ILE A 221 -9.01 10.54 19.14
C ILE A 221 -8.12 10.40 20.39
N CYS A 222 -6.93 9.85 20.26
CA CYS A 222 -5.95 9.76 21.35
C CYS A 222 -5.28 11.10 21.71
N GLY A 223 -5.63 12.18 21.02
CA GLY A 223 -5.14 13.53 21.32
C GLY A 223 -3.86 13.92 20.58
N VAL A 224 -3.48 13.22 19.54
CA VAL A 224 -2.40 13.60 18.63
C VAL A 224 -2.86 14.76 17.75
N SER A 225 -1.97 15.72 17.44
CA SER A 225 -2.32 16.83 16.54
C SER A 225 -2.73 16.33 15.15
N ALA A 226 -3.62 17.06 14.48
CA ALA A 226 -4.14 16.65 13.18
C ALA A 226 -3.04 16.51 12.11
N GLU A 227 -2.02 17.34 12.17
CA GLU A 227 -0.89 17.30 11.23
C GLU A 227 -0.01 16.07 11.45
N PHE A 228 0.31 15.78 12.70
CA PHE A 228 1.16 14.63 13.05
C PHE A 228 0.43 13.30 12.90
N SER A 229 -0.88 13.25 13.16
CA SER A 229 -1.70 12.05 13.02
C SER A 229 -1.72 11.48 11.60
N GLN A 230 -1.56 12.32 10.58
CA GLN A 230 -1.47 11.87 9.19
C GLN A 230 -0.28 10.96 8.92
N PHE A 231 0.78 11.05 9.72
CA PHE A 231 1.96 10.17 9.62
C PHE A 231 1.78 8.83 10.32
N PHE A 232 0.77 8.68 11.20
CA PHE A 232 0.45 7.40 11.86
C PHE A 232 -0.16 6.36 10.92
N GLY A 233 -0.52 6.75 9.73
CA GLY A 233 -1.13 5.87 8.76
C GLY A 233 -1.70 6.66 7.60
N GLY A 234 -2.76 6.14 7.03
CA GLY A 234 -3.40 6.76 5.89
C GLY A 234 -2.54 6.74 4.63
N THR A 235 -2.84 7.64 3.72
CA THR A 235 -2.17 7.68 2.42
C THR A 235 -0.72 8.09 2.49
N SER A 236 -0.37 9.04 3.35
CA SER A 236 1.01 9.58 3.40
C SER A 236 2.02 8.51 3.75
N LEU A 237 1.77 7.74 4.80
CA LEU A 237 2.66 6.67 5.23
C LEU A 237 2.73 5.53 4.21
N LEU A 238 1.58 5.10 3.68
CA LEU A 238 1.52 4.03 2.68
C LEU A 238 2.19 4.43 1.38
N ILE A 239 1.99 5.64 0.91
CA ILE A 239 2.67 6.18 -0.27
C ILE A 239 4.19 6.19 -0.04
N LEU A 240 4.64 6.70 1.08
CA LEU A 240 6.06 6.76 1.41
C LEU A 240 6.70 5.38 1.43
N VAL A 241 6.10 4.41 2.12
CA VAL A 241 6.63 3.04 2.22
C VAL A 241 6.56 2.32 0.88
N CYS A 242 5.44 2.41 0.16
CA CYS A 242 5.30 1.76 -1.15
C CYS A 242 6.27 2.33 -2.18
N LEU A 243 6.46 3.65 -2.22
CA LEU A 243 7.36 4.29 -3.17
C LEU A 243 8.82 4.00 -2.84
N LEU A 244 9.18 4.01 -1.56
CA LEU A 244 10.53 3.69 -1.11
C LEU A 244 10.91 2.24 -1.45
N TYR A 245 9.95 1.33 -1.34
CA TYR A 245 10.16 -0.09 -1.67
C TYR A 245 10.18 -0.36 -3.18
N THR A 246 9.41 0.38 -3.98
CA THR A 246 9.37 0.23 -5.44
C THR A 246 10.49 0.97 -6.16
N SER A 247 11.22 1.86 -5.47
CA SER A 247 12.40 2.49 -6.04
C SER A 247 13.48 1.44 -6.28
N PRO A 248 14.05 1.35 -7.50
CA PRO A 248 15.13 0.40 -7.76
C PRO A 248 16.33 0.72 -6.88
N SER A 249 16.72 -0.26 -6.08
CA SER A 249 17.92 -0.17 -5.26
C SER A 249 19.15 -0.17 -6.19
N PRO A 250 20.23 0.56 -5.85
CA PRO A 250 21.50 0.46 -6.59
C PRO A 250 22.07 -0.96 -6.63
N ARG A 251 21.57 -1.86 -5.78
CA ARG A 251 21.94 -3.27 -5.77
C ARG A 251 21.27 -4.09 -6.88
N ASP A 252 20.13 -3.65 -7.40
CA ASP A 252 19.40 -4.39 -8.46
C ASP A 252 20.06 -4.20 -9.84
N GLY A 253 20.83 -3.12 -10.03
CA GLY A 253 21.64 -2.87 -11.23
C GLY A 253 22.96 -3.63 -11.29
N ALA A 254 23.39 -4.27 -10.21
CA ALA A 254 24.66 -5.00 -10.15
C ALA A 254 24.53 -6.51 -10.43
N THR A 255 23.30 -7.00 -10.67
CA THR A 255 23.00 -8.43 -10.93
C THR A 255 22.44 -8.72 -12.33
N SER A 256 22.47 -7.71 -13.22
CA SER A 256 22.10 -7.89 -14.64
C SER A 256 23.32 -8.02 -15.54
#